data_8821bc04a95161562d5ad34cd2951304
#
_entry.id   8821bc04a95161562d5ad34cd2951304
#
_cell.length_a   1.000
_cell.length_b   1.000
_cell.length_c   1.000
_cell.angle_alpha   90.00
_cell.angle_beta   90.00
_cell.angle_gamma   90.00
#
_symmetry.space_group_name_H-M   'P 1'
#
loop_
_entity.id
_entity.type
_entity.pdbx_description
1 polymer ?
#
loop_
_entity_poly.entity_id
_entity_poly.type
_entity_poly.pdbx_seq_one_letter_code
_entity_poly.pdbx_strand_id
1 'polypeptide(L)'
;MRKTVTIILVHFAVAYPFWGANENSMPGPSDGNAVSPGSAGGMQDIEQFSIRFFDQKVYFLGDPIQVEAVITNTGTDTLRFKVADNRVFNLDFDVRTTTNVGLDHAKEFTIARNSDQPVFFREMSLEPGDKYSVVVDLALYAMFSSPGQYVLQSAFYPDLFKGAGSSSLKSNRLVLNVKPAVVTAEEKALVQAETGAMLARSILPPDEVVSWTIGARQKSQWERFFLYLDLESLMRKNPDKDRSFRNATETARRQMMDQFRQQLRQMTIQQDISVIPTSWQVLKTSYDSTDATVQVLEKFKYPDYTELKQYTYHLKKSDRYWIIYDYEIRNQGTE
;
A
#
# COMPACT_ATOMS: atom_id res chain seq x y z
N MET A 1 -18.04 -25.37 -3.03
CA MET A 1 -16.86 -25.74 -2.21
C MET A 1 -16.17 -24.45 -1.79
N ARG A 2 -16.24 -24.13 -0.49
CA ARG A 2 -15.58 -22.93 0.06
C ARG A 2 -14.09 -23.21 0.19
N LYS A 3 -13.27 -22.51 -0.58
CA LYS A 3 -11.80 -22.52 -0.40
C LYS A 3 -11.43 -21.39 0.54
N THR A 4 -11.17 -21.73 1.79
CA THR A 4 -10.65 -20.78 2.78
C THR A 4 -9.14 -20.71 2.61
N VAL A 5 -8.61 -19.52 2.27
CA VAL A 5 -7.17 -19.29 2.24
C VAL A 5 -6.73 -18.95 3.66
N THR A 6 -6.05 -19.89 4.31
CA THR A 6 -5.46 -19.67 5.63
C THR A 6 -3.99 -19.25 5.46
N ILE A 7 -3.66 -18.06 5.89
CA ILE A 7 -2.27 -17.56 5.91
C ILE A 7 -1.63 -17.96 7.23
N ILE A 8 -0.65 -18.86 7.17
CA ILE A 8 0.12 -19.32 8.33
C ILE A 8 1.40 -18.49 8.43
N LEU A 9 1.61 -17.84 9.56
CA LEU A 9 2.86 -17.13 9.87
C LEU A 9 3.91 -18.18 10.29
N VAL A 10 4.92 -18.40 9.47
CA VAL A 10 6.04 -19.28 9.80
C VAL A 10 7.26 -18.41 10.12
N HIS A 11 7.76 -18.53 11.36
CA HIS A 11 9.00 -17.91 11.80
C HIS A 11 10.15 -18.86 11.47
N PHE A 12 11.07 -18.46 10.61
CA PHE A 12 12.34 -19.15 10.45
C PHE A 12 13.51 -18.21 10.78
N ALA A 13 14.27 -18.61 11.78
CA ALA A 13 15.59 -18.05 12.04
C ALA A 13 16.61 -18.76 11.12
N VAL A 14 17.30 -18.02 10.27
CA VAL A 14 18.36 -18.57 9.41
C VAL A 14 19.72 -18.31 10.09
N ALA A 15 20.35 -19.39 10.55
CA ALA A 15 21.74 -19.38 10.98
C ALA A 15 22.64 -19.59 9.75
N TYR A 16 23.66 -18.75 9.58
CA TYR A 16 24.69 -18.90 8.54
C TYR A 16 25.85 -19.78 9.03
N PRO A 17 26.37 -20.70 8.23
CA PRO A 17 27.70 -21.24 8.44
C PRO A 17 28.74 -20.49 7.61
N PHE A 18 29.80 -20.12 8.26
CA PHE A 18 31.06 -19.59 7.75
C PHE A 18 31.91 -20.76 7.18
N TRP A 19 32.38 -20.67 5.93
CA TRP A 19 33.54 -21.43 5.42
C TRP A 19 33.95 -20.80 4.09
N GLY A 20 35.15 -20.33 3.84
CA GLY A 20 36.44 -20.98 3.90
C GLY A 20 36.96 -21.12 2.46
N ALA A 21 37.94 -20.29 2.07
CA ALA A 21 38.54 -20.23 0.73
C ALA A 21 39.24 -21.55 0.33
N ASN A 22 39.23 -21.90 -0.93
CA ASN A 22 40.38 -22.54 -1.56
C ASN A 22 40.48 -22.26 -3.07
N GLU A 23 41.73 -22.08 -3.50
CA GLU A 23 42.18 -21.64 -4.81
C GLU A 23 42.25 -22.78 -5.86
N ASN A 24 42.42 -22.33 -7.12
CA ASN A 24 43.05 -22.97 -8.27
C ASN A 24 42.19 -23.81 -9.24
N SER A 25 41.98 -23.29 -10.42
CA SER A 25 42.72 -23.69 -11.65
C SER A 25 42.01 -23.18 -12.92
N MET A 26 42.74 -22.47 -13.78
CA MET A 26 42.38 -22.28 -15.19
C MET A 26 42.75 -23.56 -15.98
N PRO A 27 42.11 -23.88 -17.10
CA PRO A 27 42.63 -23.41 -18.39
C PRO A 27 41.64 -23.13 -19.52
N GLY A 28 41.97 -22.16 -20.35
CA GLY A 28 42.03 -22.16 -21.80
C GLY A 28 40.76 -22.15 -22.70
N PRO A 29 40.84 -21.50 -23.87
CA PRO A 29 39.69 -20.97 -24.58
C PRO A 29 39.08 -21.96 -25.59
N SER A 30 37.76 -21.85 -25.84
CA SER A 30 37.19 -22.36 -27.08
C SER A 30 36.09 -21.41 -27.57
N ASP A 31 36.28 -20.97 -28.81
CA ASP A 31 35.38 -20.17 -29.63
C ASP A 31 33.97 -20.76 -29.72
N GLY A 32 32.98 -19.86 -29.63
CA GLY A 32 31.61 -20.21 -29.89
C GLY A 32 30.73 -18.97 -29.82
N ASN A 33 30.63 -18.24 -30.95
CA ASN A 33 29.59 -17.23 -31.17
C ASN A 33 28.20 -17.83 -30.91
N ALA A 34 27.64 -17.58 -29.75
CA ALA A 34 26.22 -17.72 -29.49
C ALA A 34 25.66 -16.33 -29.34
N VAL A 35 24.99 -15.87 -30.38
CA VAL A 35 24.08 -14.69 -30.33
C VAL A 35 23.05 -14.96 -29.27
N SER A 36 23.14 -14.26 -28.15
CA SER A 36 22.09 -14.22 -27.15
C SER A 36 20.85 -13.54 -27.72
N PRO A 37 19.66 -14.16 -27.65
CA PRO A 37 18.43 -13.45 -27.99
C PRO A 37 18.17 -12.42 -26.91
N GLY A 38 18.57 -11.18 -27.14
CA GLY A 38 18.21 -10.04 -26.32
C GLY A 38 16.72 -9.72 -26.47
N SER A 39 16.08 -9.43 -25.36
CA SER A 39 14.85 -8.65 -25.18
C SER A 39 13.46 -9.33 -25.23
N ALA A 40 13.33 -10.60 -24.87
CA ALA A 40 11.99 -11.12 -24.53
C ALA A 40 11.62 -10.87 -23.04
N GLY A 41 12.61 -10.70 -22.15
CA GLY A 41 12.35 -10.52 -20.71
C GLY A 41 11.65 -9.21 -20.35
N GLY A 42 12.06 -8.09 -20.96
CA GLY A 42 11.54 -6.78 -20.56
C GLY A 42 10.05 -6.53 -20.83
N MET A 43 9.48 -7.21 -21.83
CA MET A 43 8.05 -7.05 -22.18
C MET A 43 7.16 -7.91 -21.28
N GLN A 44 7.60 -9.13 -20.93
CA GLN A 44 6.93 -9.99 -19.96
C GLN A 44 6.98 -9.39 -18.54
N ASP A 45 8.09 -8.78 -18.15
CA ASP A 45 8.23 -8.12 -16.85
C ASP A 45 7.23 -6.98 -16.69
N ILE A 46 6.99 -6.16 -17.72
CA ILE A 46 6.04 -5.03 -17.69
C ILE A 46 4.59 -5.54 -17.59
N GLU A 47 4.26 -6.63 -18.23
CA GLU A 47 2.92 -7.23 -18.11
C GLU A 47 2.69 -7.82 -16.71
N GLN A 48 3.73 -8.39 -16.10
CA GLN A 48 3.67 -8.99 -14.78
C GLN A 48 3.76 -7.95 -13.65
N PHE A 49 4.52 -6.88 -13.85
CA PHE A 49 4.69 -5.81 -12.86
C PHE A 49 4.52 -4.44 -13.50
N SER A 50 3.60 -3.63 -12.96
CA SER A 50 3.33 -2.28 -13.43
C SER A 50 3.11 -1.30 -12.30
N ILE A 51 3.34 -0.01 -12.58
CA ILE A 51 3.06 1.08 -11.65
C ILE A 51 2.15 2.12 -12.29
N ARG A 52 1.36 2.80 -11.47
CA ARG A 52 0.55 3.96 -11.85
C ARG A 52 0.40 4.94 -10.69
N PHE A 53 0.10 6.19 -10.98
CA PHE A 53 -0.29 7.12 -9.92
C PHE A 53 -1.64 6.73 -9.35
N PHE A 54 -1.73 6.73 -8.02
CA PHE A 54 -2.92 6.26 -7.33
C PHE A 54 -4.06 7.28 -7.36
N ASP A 55 -3.80 8.56 -7.07
CA ASP A 55 -4.84 9.49 -6.71
C ASP A 55 -4.84 10.83 -7.43
N GLN A 56 -3.72 11.31 -7.91
CA GLN A 56 -3.66 12.62 -8.57
C GLN A 56 -2.59 12.65 -9.65
N LYS A 57 -2.79 13.55 -10.64
CA LYS A 57 -1.87 13.73 -11.77
C LYS A 57 -0.86 14.88 -11.55
N VAL A 58 -1.12 15.73 -10.57
CA VAL A 58 -0.27 16.88 -10.24
C VAL A 58 0.07 16.85 -8.77
N TYR A 59 1.35 16.95 -8.49
CA TYR A 59 1.90 16.92 -7.14
C TYR A 59 2.67 18.22 -6.88
N PHE A 60 2.66 18.69 -5.63
CA PHE A 60 3.47 19.81 -5.18
C PHE A 60 4.65 19.32 -4.37
N LEU A 61 5.72 20.10 -4.37
CA LEU A 61 6.90 19.77 -3.56
C LEU A 61 6.51 19.68 -2.07
N GLY A 62 6.87 18.55 -1.46
CA GLY A 62 6.49 18.22 -0.08
C GLY A 62 5.16 17.47 0.08
N ASP A 63 4.38 17.28 -0.98
CA ASP A 63 3.20 16.44 -0.95
C ASP A 63 3.56 14.96 -0.98
N PRO A 64 2.76 14.07 -0.35
CA PRO A 64 2.89 12.63 -0.56
C PRO A 64 2.54 12.27 -2.00
N ILE A 65 3.43 11.53 -2.65
CA ILE A 65 3.26 11.07 -4.04
C ILE A 65 2.89 9.60 -4.00
N GLN A 66 1.60 9.31 -4.14
CA GLN A 66 1.09 7.95 -4.03
C GLN A 66 1.22 7.21 -5.36
N VAL A 67 1.95 6.09 -5.34
CA VAL A 67 2.13 5.19 -6.49
C VAL A 67 1.55 3.83 -6.13
N GLU A 68 0.69 3.32 -6.98
CA GLU A 68 0.19 1.94 -6.91
C GLU A 68 1.09 1.04 -7.74
N ALA A 69 1.64 0.02 -7.09
CA ALA A 69 2.39 -1.06 -7.70
C ALA A 69 1.47 -2.27 -7.86
N VAL A 70 1.38 -2.81 -9.07
CA VAL A 70 0.47 -3.91 -9.42
C VAL A 70 1.28 -5.08 -9.93
N ILE A 71 1.16 -6.24 -9.26
CA ILE A 71 1.69 -7.53 -9.70
C ILE A 71 0.52 -8.32 -10.29
N THR A 72 0.68 -8.80 -11.52
CA THR A 72 -0.33 -9.61 -12.21
C THR A 72 0.26 -10.97 -12.53
N ASN A 73 -0.45 -12.05 -12.20
CA ASN A 73 -0.04 -13.35 -12.70
C ASN A 73 -0.50 -13.51 -14.17
N THR A 74 0.42 -13.31 -15.10
CA THR A 74 0.19 -13.46 -16.54
C THR A 74 0.52 -14.87 -17.04
N GLY A 75 1.03 -15.73 -16.16
CA GLY A 75 1.39 -17.11 -16.46
C GLY A 75 0.21 -18.07 -16.35
N THR A 76 0.50 -19.36 -16.58
CA THR A 76 -0.46 -20.48 -16.46
C THR A 76 -0.42 -21.17 -15.11
N ASP A 77 0.64 -20.94 -14.33
CA ASP A 77 0.86 -21.56 -13.03
C ASP A 77 0.65 -20.54 -11.92
N THR A 78 0.44 -21.03 -10.69
CA THR A 78 0.34 -20.17 -9.49
C THR A 78 1.63 -19.40 -9.26
N LEU A 79 1.57 -18.08 -9.31
CA LEU A 79 2.69 -17.18 -8.99
C LEU A 79 2.83 -17.05 -7.47
N ARG A 80 4.01 -17.33 -6.94
CA ARG A 80 4.33 -17.20 -5.52
C ARG A 80 5.41 -16.15 -5.30
N PHE A 81 5.23 -15.30 -4.29
CA PHE A 81 6.21 -14.29 -3.89
C PHE A 81 6.05 -13.93 -2.41
N LYS A 82 7.06 -13.26 -1.87
CA LYS A 82 7.07 -12.79 -0.48
C LYS A 82 6.69 -11.32 -0.43
N VAL A 83 5.92 -10.95 0.59
CA VAL A 83 5.52 -9.57 0.85
C VAL A 83 6.02 -9.19 2.24
N ALA A 84 7.06 -8.34 2.31
CA ALA A 84 7.59 -7.84 3.56
C ALA A 84 6.63 -6.84 4.22
N ASP A 85 6.59 -6.78 5.54
CA ASP A 85 5.84 -5.76 6.27
C ASP A 85 6.36 -4.35 5.92
N ASN A 86 7.68 -4.20 5.82
CA ASN A 86 8.29 -3.00 5.26
C ASN A 86 8.52 -3.15 3.75
N ARG A 87 7.74 -2.43 2.95
CA ARG A 87 7.71 -2.53 1.49
C ARG A 87 9.01 -2.14 0.79
N VAL A 88 9.95 -1.48 1.47
CA VAL A 88 11.27 -1.18 0.90
C VAL A 88 12.07 -2.44 0.55
N PHE A 89 11.76 -3.59 1.15
CA PHE A 89 12.38 -4.87 0.78
C PHE A 89 11.75 -5.52 -0.45
N ASN A 90 10.55 -5.09 -0.85
CA ASN A 90 9.88 -5.55 -2.07
C ASN A 90 10.04 -4.60 -3.23
N LEU A 91 10.07 -3.28 -2.96
CA LEU A 91 10.01 -2.26 -4.00
C LEU A 91 11.24 -1.35 -3.91
N ASP A 92 11.70 -0.94 -5.07
CA ASP A 92 12.68 0.12 -5.27
C ASP A 92 12.20 1.04 -6.38
N PHE A 93 12.61 2.32 -6.35
CA PHE A 93 12.26 3.30 -7.37
C PHE A 93 13.50 4.01 -7.87
N ASP A 94 13.82 3.81 -9.14
CA ASP A 94 14.78 4.62 -9.88
C ASP A 94 14.05 5.88 -10.37
N VAL A 95 14.35 7.01 -9.76
CA VAL A 95 13.76 8.31 -10.09
C VAL A 95 14.83 9.20 -10.70
N ARG A 96 14.60 9.71 -11.90
CA ARG A 96 15.55 10.53 -12.63
C ARG A 96 14.93 11.82 -13.11
N THR A 97 15.75 12.86 -13.18
CA THR A 97 15.41 14.09 -13.88
C THR A 97 15.29 13.85 -15.39
N THR A 98 14.73 14.80 -16.12
CA THR A 98 14.70 14.78 -17.60
C THR A 98 16.09 14.79 -18.24
N THR A 99 17.11 15.23 -17.50
CA THR A 99 18.52 15.18 -17.91
C THR A 99 19.23 13.88 -17.51
N ASN A 100 18.46 12.85 -17.09
CA ASN A 100 18.92 11.53 -16.69
C ASN A 100 19.82 11.49 -15.43
N VAL A 101 19.73 12.52 -14.56
CA VAL A 101 20.38 12.51 -13.25
C VAL A 101 19.48 11.78 -12.26
N GLY A 102 19.99 10.74 -11.59
CA GLY A 102 19.26 10.02 -10.55
C GLY A 102 19.09 10.86 -9.30
N LEU A 103 17.93 10.71 -8.64
CA LEU A 103 17.71 11.26 -7.31
C LEU A 103 18.31 10.34 -6.25
N ASP A 104 18.76 10.92 -5.15
CA ASP A 104 19.19 10.16 -3.98
C ASP A 104 17.98 9.44 -3.33
N HIS A 105 18.23 8.29 -2.76
CA HIS A 105 17.24 7.60 -1.96
C HIS A 105 16.90 8.37 -0.67
N ALA A 106 15.67 8.25 -0.23
CA ALA A 106 15.26 8.78 1.06
C ALA A 106 16.08 8.14 2.20
N LYS A 107 16.31 8.93 3.24
CA LYS A 107 17.10 8.48 4.39
C LYS A 107 16.51 7.24 5.05
N GLU A 108 15.20 7.21 5.19
CA GLU A 108 14.43 6.11 5.78
C GLU A 108 14.59 4.82 4.96
N PHE A 109 14.57 4.92 3.64
CA PHE A 109 14.83 3.80 2.73
C PHE A 109 16.24 3.23 2.95
N THR A 110 17.25 4.11 2.96
CA THR A 110 18.64 3.71 3.13
C THR A 110 18.90 3.05 4.49
N ILE A 111 18.31 3.62 5.56
CA ILE A 111 18.42 3.05 6.92
C ILE A 111 17.76 1.66 6.96
N ALA A 112 16.54 1.51 6.43
CA ALA A 112 15.82 0.25 6.45
C ALA A 112 16.57 -0.85 5.68
N ARG A 113 17.09 -0.52 4.48
CA ARG A 113 17.83 -1.47 3.62
C ARG A 113 19.18 -1.91 4.21
N ASN A 114 19.82 -1.06 5.00
CA ASN A 114 21.12 -1.34 5.64
C ASN A 114 21.01 -1.80 7.10
N SER A 115 19.79 -2.02 7.58
CA SER A 115 19.56 -2.51 8.95
C SER A 115 19.78 -4.01 9.02
N ASP A 116 20.45 -4.48 10.09
CA ASP A 116 20.61 -5.90 10.41
C ASP A 116 19.37 -6.53 11.08
N GLN A 117 18.26 -5.79 11.13
CA GLN A 117 17.02 -6.30 11.72
C GLN A 117 16.36 -7.37 10.86
N PRO A 118 15.71 -8.38 11.45
CA PRO A 118 15.01 -9.41 10.72
C PRO A 118 13.87 -8.80 9.91
N VAL A 119 13.75 -9.21 8.66
CA VAL A 119 12.64 -8.79 7.77
C VAL A 119 11.47 -9.74 7.94
N PHE A 120 10.39 -9.24 8.52
CA PHE A 120 9.14 -9.99 8.61
C PHE A 120 8.41 -9.93 7.26
N PHE A 121 7.92 -11.08 6.82
CA PHE A 121 7.20 -11.20 5.55
C PHE A 121 6.12 -12.28 5.61
N ARG A 122 5.19 -12.21 4.66
CA ARG A 122 4.21 -13.26 4.38
C ARG A 122 4.37 -13.76 2.94
N GLU A 123 4.04 -15.02 2.70
CA GLU A 123 4.00 -15.57 1.35
C GLU A 123 2.62 -15.31 0.72
N MET A 124 2.64 -14.91 -0.53
CA MET A 124 1.46 -14.66 -1.35
C MET A 124 1.45 -15.62 -2.52
N SER A 125 0.25 -16.06 -2.90
CA SER A 125 0.00 -16.90 -4.08
C SER A 125 -1.08 -16.25 -4.92
N LEU A 126 -0.81 -16.06 -6.20
CA LEU A 126 -1.77 -15.56 -7.18
C LEU A 126 -2.05 -16.65 -8.20
N GLU A 127 -3.32 -16.99 -8.40
CA GLU A 127 -3.73 -17.87 -9.48
C GLU A 127 -3.61 -17.13 -10.83
N PRO A 128 -3.59 -17.85 -11.98
CA PRO A 128 -3.54 -17.23 -13.29
C PRO A 128 -4.62 -16.15 -13.48
N GLY A 129 -4.21 -14.96 -13.89
CA GLY A 129 -5.07 -13.79 -14.07
C GLY A 129 -5.32 -12.95 -12.80
N ASP A 130 -4.93 -13.45 -11.62
CA ASP A 130 -5.07 -12.68 -10.38
C ASP A 130 -4.07 -11.52 -10.30
N LYS A 131 -4.44 -10.52 -9.49
CA LYS A 131 -3.64 -9.31 -9.27
C LYS A 131 -3.47 -9.04 -7.78
N TYR A 132 -2.27 -8.59 -7.44
CA TYR A 132 -1.97 -8.01 -6.14
C TYR A 132 -1.54 -6.56 -6.34
N SER A 133 -2.10 -5.64 -5.58
CA SER A 133 -1.67 -4.23 -5.61
C SER A 133 -1.34 -3.71 -4.22
N VAL A 134 -0.40 -2.78 -4.20
CA VAL A 134 0.01 -2.05 -3.01
C VAL A 134 0.24 -0.59 -3.36
N VAL A 135 -0.19 0.31 -2.48
CA VAL A 135 0.05 1.75 -2.62
C VAL A 135 1.17 2.18 -1.69
N VAL A 136 2.17 2.85 -2.25
CA VAL A 136 3.32 3.36 -1.51
C VAL A 136 3.48 4.86 -1.73
N ASP A 137 4.04 5.53 -0.74
CA ASP A 137 4.45 6.94 -0.87
C ASP A 137 5.87 7.00 -1.41
N LEU A 138 6.03 7.59 -2.60
CA LEU A 138 7.31 7.70 -3.28
C LEU A 138 8.34 8.51 -2.47
N ALA A 139 7.88 9.43 -1.61
CA ALA A 139 8.75 10.19 -0.71
C ALA A 139 9.51 9.32 0.30
N LEU A 140 9.05 8.10 0.57
CA LEU A 140 9.77 7.12 1.40
C LEU A 140 10.95 6.46 0.65
N TYR A 141 11.00 6.58 -0.68
CA TYR A 141 12.01 5.93 -1.53
C TYR A 141 13.02 6.92 -2.12
N ALA A 142 12.59 8.12 -2.51
CA ALA A 142 13.43 9.10 -3.19
C ALA A 142 13.25 10.51 -2.61
N MET A 143 14.33 11.30 -2.63
CA MET A 143 14.35 12.68 -2.13
C MET A 143 14.02 13.67 -3.24
N PHE A 144 12.87 14.32 -3.16
CA PHE A 144 12.46 15.40 -4.05
C PHE A 144 12.85 16.75 -3.42
N SER A 145 13.93 17.37 -3.90
CA SER A 145 14.44 18.65 -3.39
C SER A 145 14.00 19.87 -4.22
N SER A 146 13.51 19.66 -5.43
CA SER A 146 13.12 20.75 -6.33
C SER A 146 11.88 20.39 -7.15
N PRO A 147 11.09 21.38 -7.57
CA PRO A 147 10.03 21.17 -8.56
C PRO A 147 10.64 20.83 -9.93
N GLY A 148 9.90 20.07 -10.73
CA GLY A 148 10.36 19.65 -12.06
C GLY A 148 9.64 18.44 -12.59
N GLN A 149 10.11 17.97 -13.75
CA GLN A 149 9.66 16.71 -14.33
C GLN A 149 10.67 15.61 -14.02
N TYR A 150 10.15 14.46 -13.62
CA TYR A 150 10.92 13.27 -13.29
C TYR A 150 10.39 12.08 -14.04
N VAL A 151 11.26 11.14 -14.37
CA VAL A 151 10.92 9.82 -14.90
C VAL A 151 11.20 8.81 -13.81
N LEU A 152 10.21 7.98 -13.49
CA LEU A 152 10.35 6.93 -12.48
C LEU A 152 10.08 5.57 -13.08
N GLN A 153 10.80 4.57 -12.61
CA GLN A 153 10.63 3.15 -12.88
C GLN A 153 10.81 2.38 -11.59
N SER A 154 9.95 1.41 -11.32
CA SER A 154 10.08 0.58 -10.11
C SER A 154 10.70 -0.77 -10.42
N ALA A 155 11.36 -1.33 -9.42
CA ALA A 155 11.80 -2.72 -9.37
C ALA A 155 11.05 -3.44 -8.25
N PHE A 156 10.44 -4.58 -8.55
CA PHE A 156 9.81 -5.48 -7.58
C PHE A 156 10.70 -6.69 -7.34
N TYR A 157 10.94 -7.03 -6.08
CA TYR A 157 11.74 -8.17 -5.62
C TYR A 157 10.83 -9.27 -5.05
N PRO A 158 10.50 -10.32 -5.84
CA PRO A 158 9.60 -11.39 -5.40
C PRO A 158 10.11 -12.16 -4.17
N ASP A 159 11.42 -12.36 -4.09
CA ASP A 159 12.10 -13.03 -2.98
C ASP A 159 12.71 -12.09 -1.93
N LEU A 160 12.25 -10.84 -1.91
CA LEU A 160 12.78 -9.72 -1.15
C LEU A 160 14.19 -9.29 -1.61
N PHE A 161 14.49 -8.03 -1.35
CA PHE A 161 15.84 -7.51 -1.58
C PHE A 161 16.81 -8.04 -0.51
N LYS A 162 17.92 -8.67 -0.96
CA LYS A 162 18.96 -9.24 -0.10
C LYS A 162 20.35 -8.67 -0.42
N GLY A 163 20.42 -7.64 -1.26
CA GLY A 163 21.67 -7.04 -1.72
C GLY A 163 21.84 -7.08 -3.23
N ALA A 164 23.03 -6.72 -3.68
CA ALA A 164 23.40 -6.77 -5.10
C ALA A 164 23.21 -8.19 -5.67
N GLY A 165 22.54 -8.30 -6.81
CA GLY A 165 22.22 -9.59 -7.45
C GLY A 165 20.84 -10.16 -7.10
N SER A 166 20.03 -9.50 -6.27
CA SER A 166 18.63 -9.90 -6.08
C SER A 166 17.85 -9.80 -7.39
N SER A 167 17.12 -10.88 -7.74
CA SER A 167 16.26 -10.89 -8.92
C SER A 167 15.11 -9.89 -8.75
N SER A 168 14.80 -9.14 -9.79
CA SER A 168 13.72 -8.15 -9.76
C SER A 168 13.00 -8.07 -11.10
N LEU A 169 11.70 -7.78 -11.04
CA LEU A 169 10.88 -7.40 -12.19
C LEU A 169 10.89 -5.87 -12.34
N LYS A 170 10.97 -5.39 -13.57
CA LYS A 170 10.93 -3.96 -13.88
C LYS A 170 9.53 -3.53 -14.31
N SER A 171 9.09 -2.40 -13.82
CA SER A 171 7.80 -1.81 -14.22
C SER A 171 7.91 -1.02 -15.53
N ASN A 172 6.74 -0.57 -16.02
CA ASN A 172 6.66 0.55 -16.96
C ASN A 172 7.28 1.82 -16.34
N ARG A 173 7.53 2.81 -17.19
CA ARG A 173 7.99 4.14 -16.79
C ARG A 173 6.81 5.10 -16.65
N LEU A 174 6.86 5.97 -15.62
CA LEU A 174 5.91 7.05 -15.44
C LEU A 174 6.65 8.39 -15.50
N VAL A 175 5.95 9.41 -15.99
CA VAL A 175 6.42 10.80 -15.96
C VAL A 175 5.68 11.52 -14.82
N LEU A 176 6.44 11.98 -13.83
CA LEU A 176 5.96 12.72 -12.67
C LEU A 176 6.24 14.21 -12.87
N ASN A 177 5.21 15.04 -12.65
CA ASN A 177 5.36 16.49 -12.65
C ASN A 177 5.16 17.00 -11.22
N VAL A 178 6.22 17.53 -10.62
CA VAL A 178 6.22 18.14 -9.28
C VAL A 178 6.23 19.65 -9.45
N LYS A 179 5.18 20.32 -9.01
CA LYS A 179 5.07 21.77 -9.00
C LYS A 179 5.74 22.37 -7.76
N PRO A 180 6.10 23.67 -7.78
CA PRO A 180 6.56 24.36 -6.58
C PRO A 180 5.59 24.19 -5.42
N ALA A 181 6.10 24.18 -4.20
CA ALA A 181 5.26 24.11 -3.00
C ALA A 181 4.27 25.28 -2.98
N VAL A 182 2.99 24.97 -2.70
CA VAL A 182 1.93 25.99 -2.61
C VAL A 182 1.79 26.43 -1.17
N VAL A 183 1.81 27.73 -0.94
CA VAL A 183 1.84 28.30 0.41
C VAL A 183 0.44 28.32 1.04
N THR A 184 -0.63 28.33 0.23
CA THR A 184 -2.01 28.39 0.74
C THR A 184 -2.86 27.20 0.34
N ALA A 185 -3.74 26.78 1.25
CA ALA A 185 -4.69 25.68 1.01
C ALA A 185 -5.68 26.01 -0.12
N GLU A 186 -5.98 27.28 -0.34
CA GLU A 186 -6.90 27.78 -1.35
C GLU A 186 -6.33 27.63 -2.77
N GLU A 187 -5.07 28.00 -2.98
CA GLU A 187 -4.37 27.78 -4.25
C GLU A 187 -4.26 26.32 -4.60
N LYS A 188 -3.99 25.47 -3.60
CA LYS A 188 -3.93 24.02 -3.78
C LYS A 188 -5.28 23.45 -4.21
N ALA A 189 -6.37 23.90 -3.60
CA ALA A 189 -7.73 23.48 -3.95
C ALA A 189 -8.12 23.93 -5.37
N LEU A 190 -7.71 25.13 -5.79
CA LEU A 190 -7.94 25.66 -7.14
C LEU A 190 -7.24 24.81 -8.21
N VAL A 191 -5.96 24.50 -8.01
CA VAL A 191 -5.19 23.69 -8.96
C VAL A 191 -5.71 22.24 -9.01
N GLN A 192 -6.15 21.68 -7.90
CA GLN A 192 -6.77 20.36 -7.86
C GLN A 192 -8.12 20.33 -8.60
N ALA A 193 -8.92 21.38 -8.47
CA ALA A 193 -10.18 21.52 -9.21
C ALA A 193 -9.96 21.66 -10.72
N GLU A 194 -8.97 22.47 -11.15
CA GLU A 194 -8.65 22.67 -12.57
C GLU A 194 -8.07 21.42 -13.23
N THR A 195 -7.31 20.60 -12.50
CA THR A 195 -6.70 19.39 -13.06
C THR A 195 -7.63 18.17 -13.12
N GLY A 196 -8.86 18.28 -12.59
CA GLY A 196 -9.85 17.21 -12.61
C GLY A 196 -9.37 15.93 -11.90
N ALA A 197 -8.48 16.05 -10.93
CA ALA A 197 -7.96 14.94 -10.17
C ALA A 197 -9.04 14.40 -9.22
N MET A 198 -9.94 13.57 -9.73
CA MET A 198 -10.88 12.85 -8.89
C MET A 198 -10.18 11.68 -8.21
N LEU A 199 -10.37 11.59 -6.91
CA LEU A 199 -9.94 10.46 -6.12
C LEU A 199 -10.69 9.20 -6.56
N ALA A 200 -10.00 8.23 -7.13
CA ALA A 200 -10.58 6.98 -7.62
C ALA A 200 -10.16 5.81 -6.73
N ARG A 201 -11.06 4.82 -6.57
CA ARG A 201 -10.73 3.56 -5.91
C ARG A 201 -9.79 2.73 -6.76
N SER A 202 -8.80 2.12 -6.13
CA SER A 202 -7.95 1.10 -6.73
C SER A 202 -8.35 -0.31 -6.25
N ILE A 203 -7.99 -1.32 -7.04
CA ILE A 203 -8.28 -2.73 -6.70
C ILE A 203 -7.19 -3.18 -5.72
N LEU A 204 -7.40 -2.91 -4.44
CA LEU A 204 -6.50 -3.32 -3.36
C LEU A 204 -7.02 -4.59 -2.69
N PRO A 205 -6.14 -5.47 -2.17
CA PRO A 205 -6.55 -6.57 -1.30
C PRO A 205 -7.07 -6.04 0.04
N PRO A 206 -7.84 -6.85 0.81
CA PRO A 206 -8.54 -6.37 2.00
C PRO A 206 -7.65 -5.72 3.06
N ASP A 207 -6.47 -6.28 3.30
CA ASP A 207 -5.49 -5.77 4.25
C ASP A 207 -4.88 -4.43 3.83
N GLU A 208 -4.64 -4.24 2.54
CA GLU A 208 -4.17 -2.97 2.01
C GLU A 208 -5.27 -1.89 2.07
N VAL A 209 -6.54 -2.25 1.86
CA VAL A 209 -7.68 -1.34 2.05
C VAL A 209 -7.73 -0.85 3.49
N VAL A 210 -7.59 -1.75 4.47
CA VAL A 210 -7.60 -1.37 5.89
C VAL A 210 -6.38 -0.51 6.24
N SER A 211 -5.19 -0.93 5.82
CA SER A 211 -3.94 -0.17 6.04
C SER A 211 -4.00 1.22 5.42
N TRP A 212 -4.54 1.31 4.19
CA TRP A 212 -4.78 2.59 3.52
C TRP A 212 -5.73 3.50 4.31
N THR A 213 -6.84 2.94 4.78
CA THR A 213 -7.86 3.70 5.53
C THR A 213 -7.29 4.24 6.83
N ILE A 214 -6.56 3.42 7.60
CA ILE A 214 -5.91 3.84 8.85
C ILE A 214 -4.84 4.90 8.57
N GLY A 215 -3.97 4.69 7.57
CA GLY A 215 -2.93 5.63 7.18
C GLY A 215 -3.46 6.97 6.69
N ALA A 216 -4.57 6.98 5.95
CA ALA A 216 -5.25 8.20 5.51
C ALA A 216 -5.79 8.99 6.70
N ARG A 217 -6.35 8.31 7.70
CA ARG A 217 -6.83 8.93 8.95
C ARG A 217 -5.69 9.53 9.76
N GLN A 218 -4.56 8.83 9.91
CA GLN A 218 -3.38 9.36 10.60
C GLN A 218 -2.88 10.68 9.99
N LYS A 219 -2.96 10.79 8.67
CA LYS A 219 -2.53 11.97 7.91
C LYS A 219 -3.63 13.03 7.77
N SER A 220 -4.79 12.86 8.42
CA SER A 220 -5.99 13.71 8.30
C SER A 220 -6.47 13.88 6.85
N GLN A 221 -6.23 12.90 6.00
CA GLN A 221 -6.64 12.88 4.60
C GLN A 221 -8.07 12.33 4.46
N TRP A 222 -9.06 13.12 4.87
CA TRP A 222 -10.44 12.66 5.05
C TRP A 222 -11.10 12.10 3.80
N GLU A 223 -10.87 12.68 2.62
CA GLU A 223 -11.45 12.15 1.38
C GLU A 223 -10.90 10.75 1.06
N ARG A 224 -9.63 10.51 1.36
CA ARG A 224 -8.99 9.19 1.22
C ARG A 224 -9.49 8.21 2.27
N PHE A 225 -9.68 8.68 3.52
CA PHE A 225 -10.25 7.87 4.60
C PHE A 225 -11.64 7.34 4.24
N PHE A 226 -12.50 8.19 3.66
CA PHE A 226 -13.85 7.78 3.26
C PHE A 226 -13.91 6.90 2.02
N LEU A 227 -12.82 6.79 1.25
CA LEU A 227 -12.82 6.16 -0.06
C LEU A 227 -13.28 4.70 -0.05
N TYR A 228 -12.88 3.96 0.98
CA TYR A 228 -13.18 2.53 1.12
C TYR A 228 -14.15 2.23 2.26
N LEU A 229 -14.86 3.21 2.79
CA LEU A 229 -15.86 3.03 3.84
C LEU A 229 -17.28 2.98 3.26
N ASP A 230 -18.07 2.03 3.72
CA ASP A 230 -19.53 2.05 3.60
C ASP A 230 -20.09 2.89 4.76
N LEU A 231 -20.14 4.20 4.54
CA LEU A 231 -20.59 5.15 5.56
C LEU A 231 -22.05 4.91 6.00
N GLU A 232 -22.91 4.42 5.10
CA GLU A 232 -24.30 4.09 5.43
C GLU A 232 -24.35 2.95 6.43
N SER A 233 -23.67 1.83 6.14
CA SER A 233 -23.62 0.69 7.06
C SER A 233 -23.03 1.08 8.41
N LEU A 234 -21.96 1.86 8.43
CA LEU A 234 -21.31 2.34 9.66
C LEU A 234 -22.24 3.29 10.48
N MET A 235 -22.97 4.18 9.83
CA MET A 235 -23.91 5.06 10.50
C MET A 235 -25.08 4.29 11.09
N ARG A 236 -25.60 3.32 10.35
CA ARG A 236 -26.76 2.49 10.74
C ARG A 236 -26.44 1.46 11.82
N LYS A 237 -25.17 1.27 12.16
CA LYS A 237 -24.75 0.50 13.33
C LYS A 237 -25.37 1.06 14.65
N ASN A 238 -25.63 2.37 14.70
CA ASN A 238 -26.39 2.97 15.79
C ASN A 238 -27.91 2.76 15.56
N PRO A 239 -28.63 2.07 16.49
CA PRO A 239 -30.04 1.71 16.30
C PRO A 239 -30.98 2.93 16.08
N ASP A 240 -30.70 4.06 16.73
CA ASP A 240 -31.52 5.26 16.59
C ASP A 240 -31.33 5.93 15.23
N LYS A 241 -30.08 5.97 14.76
CA LYS A 241 -29.77 6.45 13.41
C LYS A 241 -30.36 5.54 12.33
N ASP A 242 -30.31 4.22 12.53
CA ASP A 242 -30.89 3.25 11.59
C ASP A 242 -32.41 3.43 11.49
N ARG A 243 -33.12 3.57 12.65
CA ARG A 243 -34.56 3.87 12.66
C ARG A 243 -34.91 5.15 11.94
N SER A 244 -34.16 6.21 12.21
CA SER A 244 -34.35 7.51 11.56
C SER A 244 -34.11 7.44 10.06
N PHE A 245 -33.04 6.74 9.63
CA PHE A 245 -32.68 6.58 8.23
C PHE A 245 -33.73 5.80 7.43
N ARG A 246 -34.28 4.71 7.99
CA ARG A 246 -35.35 3.92 7.34
C ARG A 246 -36.61 4.75 7.04
N ASN A 247 -36.95 5.64 7.94
CA ASN A 247 -38.15 6.48 7.84
C ASN A 247 -37.93 7.79 7.08
N ALA A 248 -36.69 8.09 6.68
CA ALA A 248 -36.34 9.36 6.05
C ALA A 248 -36.61 9.33 4.53
N THR A 249 -36.93 10.50 3.98
CA THR A 249 -36.94 10.73 2.53
C THR A 249 -35.53 10.65 1.95
N GLU A 250 -35.40 10.48 0.64
CA GLU A 250 -34.12 10.42 -0.05
C GLU A 250 -33.23 11.66 0.23
N THR A 251 -33.84 12.85 0.22
CA THR A 251 -33.14 14.10 0.55
C THR A 251 -32.63 14.10 2.00
N ALA A 252 -33.48 13.66 2.95
CA ALA A 252 -33.11 13.58 4.35
C ALA A 252 -32.00 12.53 4.59
N ARG A 253 -32.02 11.40 3.87
CA ARG A 253 -30.95 10.39 3.92
C ARG A 253 -29.61 10.96 3.46
N ARG A 254 -29.57 11.72 2.38
CA ARG A 254 -28.36 12.40 1.91
C ARG A 254 -27.83 13.38 2.96
N GLN A 255 -28.70 14.19 3.54
CA GLN A 255 -28.33 15.11 4.62
C GLN A 255 -27.76 14.37 5.86
N MET A 256 -28.38 13.25 6.26
CA MET A 256 -27.86 12.42 7.36
C MET A 256 -26.47 11.87 7.06
N MET A 257 -26.21 11.43 5.81
CA MET A 257 -24.89 10.97 5.40
C MET A 257 -23.84 12.07 5.43
N ASP A 258 -24.17 13.26 4.94
CA ASP A 258 -23.27 14.41 4.95
C ASP A 258 -22.97 14.89 6.38
N GLN A 259 -23.99 14.92 7.24
CA GLN A 259 -23.80 15.20 8.66
C GLN A 259 -22.92 14.16 9.35
N PHE A 260 -23.13 12.87 9.07
CA PHE A 260 -22.30 11.79 9.63
C PHE A 260 -20.83 11.92 9.19
N ARG A 261 -20.61 12.24 7.93
CA ARG A 261 -19.26 12.50 7.38
C ARG A 261 -18.59 13.68 8.08
N GLN A 262 -19.32 14.76 8.32
CA GLN A 262 -18.82 15.92 9.07
C GLN A 262 -18.54 15.58 10.54
N GLN A 263 -19.42 14.82 11.20
CA GLN A 263 -19.21 14.37 12.57
C GLN A 263 -17.94 13.52 12.73
N LEU A 264 -17.65 12.64 11.76
CA LEU A 264 -16.42 11.86 11.73
C LEU A 264 -15.18 12.76 11.59
N ARG A 265 -15.24 13.78 10.72
CA ARG A 265 -14.14 14.75 10.54
C ARG A 265 -13.88 15.57 11.81
N GLN A 266 -14.91 15.98 12.50
CA GLN A 266 -14.83 16.82 13.69
C GLN A 266 -14.60 16.01 14.97
N MET A 267 -14.55 14.67 14.87
CA MET A 267 -14.46 13.74 16.02
C MET A 267 -15.54 14.04 17.11
N THR A 268 -16.68 14.58 16.70
CA THR A 268 -17.77 14.94 17.62
C THR A 268 -18.64 13.76 18.04
N ILE A 269 -18.48 12.64 17.35
CA ILE A 269 -19.09 11.34 17.71
C ILE A 269 -18.00 10.42 18.20
N GLN A 270 -18.28 9.75 19.31
CA GLN A 270 -17.42 8.66 19.82
C GLN A 270 -17.58 7.44 18.89
N GLN A 271 -16.91 7.48 17.77
CA GLN A 271 -16.73 6.31 16.92
C GLN A 271 -15.25 5.97 16.90
N ASP A 272 -14.94 4.80 17.42
CA ASP A 272 -13.56 4.31 17.53
C ASP A 272 -12.83 4.27 16.19
N ILE A 273 -13.54 4.09 15.08
CA ILE A 273 -12.95 4.14 13.73
C ILE A 273 -12.33 5.51 13.39
N SER A 274 -12.73 6.57 14.06
CA SER A 274 -12.19 7.93 13.87
C SER A 274 -11.01 8.25 14.79
N VAL A 275 -10.74 7.43 15.81
CA VAL A 275 -9.59 7.64 16.71
C VAL A 275 -8.29 7.32 15.98
N ILE A 276 -7.27 8.15 16.12
CA ILE A 276 -6.01 8.05 15.40
C ILE A 276 -5.01 7.20 16.18
N PRO A 277 -4.63 6.00 15.71
CA PRO A 277 -3.60 5.22 16.35
C PRO A 277 -2.21 5.80 16.08
N THR A 278 -1.29 5.63 17.03
CA THR A 278 0.13 5.98 16.86
C THR A 278 0.82 5.03 15.88
N SER A 279 0.48 3.75 15.98
CA SER A 279 0.95 2.70 15.07
C SER A 279 -0.07 1.58 14.98
N TRP A 280 0.03 0.78 13.91
CA TRP A 280 -0.82 -0.41 13.74
C TRP A 280 -0.03 -1.53 13.08
N GLN A 281 -0.55 -2.75 13.24
CA GLN A 281 -0.02 -3.96 12.62
C GLN A 281 -1.17 -4.87 12.20
N VAL A 282 -1.18 -5.31 10.95
CA VAL A 282 -2.11 -6.33 10.47
C VAL A 282 -1.69 -7.69 11.04
N LEU A 283 -2.56 -8.30 11.83
CA LEU A 283 -2.32 -9.59 12.46
C LEU A 283 -2.75 -10.75 11.58
N LYS A 284 -3.93 -10.62 10.96
CA LYS A 284 -4.53 -11.70 10.16
C LYS A 284 -5.48 -11.13 9.12
N THR A 285 -5.46 -11.71 7.93
CA THR A 285 -6.43 -11.47 6.86
C THR A 285 -7.04 -12.81 6.43
N SER A 286 -8.36 -12.85 6.33
CA SER A 286 -9.12 -13.99 5.79
C SER A 286 -10.17 -13.45 4.84
N TYR A 287 -10.29 -14.02 3.65
CA TYR A 287 -11.28 -13.58 2.67
C TYR A 287 -11.70 -14.71 1.73
N ASP A 288 -12.87 -14.55 1.15
CA ASP A 288 -13.37 -15.36 0.04
C ASP A 288 -13.71 -14.46 -1.16
N SER A 289 -14.58 -14.89 -2.06
CA SER A 289 -14.95 -14.11 -3.24
C SER A 289 -15.78 -12.86 -2.94
N THR A 290 -16.46 -12.79 -1.78
CA THR A 290 -17.41 -11.73 -1.44
C THR A 290 -17.12 -11.02 -0.13
N ASP A 291 -16.57 -11.72 0.84
CA ASP A 291 -16.41 -11.26 2.21
C ASP A 291 -14.96 -11.38 2.68
N ALA A 292 -14.54 -10.41 3.49
CA ALA A 292 -13.20 -10.41 4.08
C ALA A 292 -13.24 -9.94 5.53
N THR A 293 -12.28 -10.45 6.31
CA THR A 293 -12.03 -10.05 7.69
C THR A 293 -10.55 -9.75 7.86
N VAL A 294 -10.23 -8.56 8.37
CA VAL A 294 -8.86 -8.12 8.66
C VAL A 294 -8.74 -7.78 10.13
N GLN A 295 -7.85 -8.47 10.83
CA GLN A 295 -7.53 -8.21 12.22
C GLN A 295 -6.29 -7.33 12.31
N VAL A 296 -6.39 -6.22 13.05
CA VAL A 296 -5.34 -5.22 13.20
C VAL A 296 -5.14 -4.92 14.68
N LEU A 297 -3.91 -4.93 15.14
CA LEU A 297 -3.55 -4.37 16.43
C LEU A 297 -3.23 -2.90 16.25
N GLU A 298 -3.98 -2.03 16.91
CA GLU A 298 -3.77 -0.59 16.92
C GLU A 298 -3.27 -0.13 18.29
N LYS A 299 -2.26 0.75 18.30
CA LYS A 299 -1.67 1.32 19.51
C LYS A 299 -2.04 2.79 19.63
N PHE A 300 -2.52 3.17 20.82
CA PHE A 300 -2.92 4.54 21.13
C PHE A 300 -2.07 5.05 22.29
N LYS A 301 -1.20 6.02 22.01
CA LYS A 301 -0.28 6.55 23.01
C LYS A 301 -0.93 7.68 23.79
N TYR A 302 -0.96 7.52 25.11
CA TYR A 302 -1.32 8.53 26.10
C TYR A 302 -0.07 8.97 26.87
N PRO A 303 -0.13 10.05 27.71
CA PRO A 303 1.05 10.53 28.43
C PRO A 303 1.72 9.47 29.29
N ASP A 304 0.94 8.62 29.96
CA ASP A 304 1.42 7.68 30.98
C ASP A 304 1.36 6.19 30.56
N TYR A 305 0.69 5.88 29.44
CA TYR A 305 0.52 4.50 28.98
C TYR A 305 0.23 4.44 27.47
N THR A 306 0.36 3.25 26.91
CA THR A 306 -0.09 2.94 25.54
C THR A 306 -1.23 1.94 25.61
N GLU A 307 -2.41 2.31 25.11
CA GLU A 307 -3.56 1.42 25.00
C GLU A 307 -3.45 0.55 23.74
N LEU A 308 -3.70 -0.74 23.89
CA LEU A 308 -3.72 -1.72 22.81
C LEU A 308 -5.14 -2.12 22.50
N LYS A 309 -5.57 -1.91 21.26
CA LYS A 309 -6.88 -2.36 20.78
C LYS A 309 -6.72 -3.25 19.55
N GLN A 310 -7.37 -4.40 19.58
CA GLN A 310 -7.49 -5.23 18.40
C GLN A 310 -8.79 -4.89 17.68
N TYR A 311 -8.64 -4.40 16.46
CA TYR A 311 -9.74 -4.16 15.55
C TYR A 311 -9.92 -5.37 14.63
N THR A 312 -11.18 -5.73 14.40
CA THR A 312 -11.56 -6.70 13.38
C THR A 312 -12.42 -5.97 12.37
N TYR A 313 -11.86 -5.64 11.22
CA TYR A 313 -12.57 -4.98 10.14
C TYR A 313 -13.26 -6.01 9.27
N HIS A 314 -14.55 -5.77 8.94
CA HIS A 314 -15.35 -6.58 8.03
C HIS A 314 -15.51 -5.83 6.71
N LEU A 315 -15.12 -6.49 5.62
CA LEU A 315 -15.20 -5.94 4.29
C LEU A 315 -16.10 -6.81 3.41
N LYS A 316 -16.79 -6.15 2.49
CA LYS A 316 -17.54 -6.81 1.41
C LYS A 316 -16.97 -6.39 0.08
N LYS A 317 -17.03 -7.28 -0.90
CA LYS A 317 -16.65 -6.97 -2.28
C LYS A 317 -17.84 -6.31 -2.98
N SER A 318 -17.68 -5.05 -3.38
CA SER A 318 -18.64 -4.30 -4.18
C SER A 318 -18.04 -4.08 -5.55
N ASP A 319 -18.59 -4.67 -6.59
CA ASP A 319 -18.02 -4.79 -7.93
C ASP A 319 -16.64 -5.45 -7.87
N ARG A 320 -15.58 -4.65 -8.02
CA ARG A 320 -14.18 -5.10 -7.95
C ARG A 320 -13.43 -4.61 -6.72
N TYR A 321 -14.08 -3.81 -5.84
CA TYR A 321 -13.44 -3.14 -4.71
C TYR A 321 -13.86 -3.76 -3.38
N TRP A 322 -12.91 -3.85 -2.44
CA TRP A 322 -13.21 -4.18 -1.07
C TRP A 322 -13.62 -2.92 -0.31
N ILE A 323 -14.75 -2.98 0.41
CA ILE A 323 -15.34 -1.86 1.14
C ILE A 323 -15.57 -2.28 2.58
N ILE A 324 -15.04 -1.51 3.51
CA ILE A 324 -15.24 -1.70 4.95
C ILE A 324 -16.66 -1.30 5.30
N TYR A 325 -17.48 -2.23 5.79
CA TYR A 325 -18.87 -1.98 6.16
C TYR A 325 -19.12 -2.10 7.67
N ASP A 326 -18.24 -2.78 8.41
CA ASP A 326 -18.36 -2.94 9.86
C ASP A 326 -16.98 -3.14 10.50
N TYR A 327 -16.91 -2.98 11.82
CA TYR A 327 -15.73 -3.31 12.61
C TYR A 327 -16.12 -3.68 14.04
N GLU A 328 -15.30 -4.50 14.68
CA GLU A 328 -15.37 -4.86 16.09
C GLU A 328 -14.07 -4.49 16.78
N ILE A 329 -14.16 -4.19 18.09
CA ILE A 329 -13.00 -3.80 18.89
C ILE A 329 -12.93 -4.68 20.13
N ARG A 330 -11.70 -5.13 20.43
CA ARG A 330 -11.37 -5.81 21.69
C ARG A 330 -10.20 -5.09 22.33
N ASN A 331 -10.41 -4.63 23.57
CA ASN A 331 -9.30 -4.08 24.36
C ASN A 331 -8.33 -5.21 24.70
N GLN A 332 -7.03 -4.98 24.44
CA GLN A 332 -5.94 -5.92 24.72
C GLN A 332 -5.11 -5.50 25.94
N GLY A 333 -5.53 -4.44 26.64
CA GLY A 333 -4.82 -3.90 27.80
C GLY A 333 -3.93 -2.71 27.46
N THR A 334 -2.96 -2.46 28.32
CA THR A 334 -2.03 -1.33 28.23
C THR A 334 -0.58 -1.80 28.38
N GLU A 335 0.31 -1.10 27.70
CA GLU A 335 1.79 -1.21 27.85
C GLU A 335 2.34 0.00 28.59
#